data_838f645a08552f5042fec8a416f61f3a
#
_entry.id   838f645a08552f5042fec8a416f61f3a
#
_cell.length_a   1.000
_cell.length_b   1.000
_cell.length_c   1.000
_cell.angle_alpha   90.00
_cell.angle_beta   90.00
_cell.angle_gamma   90.00
#
_symmetry.space_group_name_H-M   'P 1'
#
loop_
_entity.id
_entity.type
_entity.pdbx_description
1 polymer ?
#
loop_
_entity_poly.entity_id
_entity_poly.type
_entity_poly.pdbx_seq_one_letter_code
_entity_poly.pdbx_strand_id
1 'polypeptide(L)'
;MVSMNYCMQCGGRLELRRHHSEGIIPWCEGCGSWRFPVFNTAVSMIITNQAADRVLMILQYGKPTYVLVAGYVSKGEDAEAAAVREVSEELGMTVTSIRYNRSRYFPPSNTLMLNYTVTVAEEDAHPNEEVDAWRWFSLEEAEKNVRPKSLAAAFLCGWLSSGKDYSFPVYE
;
A
#
# COMPACT_ATOMS: atom_id res chain seq x y z
N MET A 1 3.20 17.58 6.15
CA MET A 1 2.26 17.58 4.99
C MET A 1 2.97 18.29 3.84
N VAL A 2 3.10 17.65 2.69
CA VAL A 2 3.69 18.28 1.50
C VAL A 2 2.68 19.31 1.00
N SER A 3 3.05 20.59 1.00
CA SER A 3 2.17 21.64 0.48
C SER A 3 2.49 21.89 -1.00
N MET A 4 1.46 21.91 -1.81
CA MET A 4 1.58 22.20 -3.23
C MET A 4 1.56 23.73 -3.44
N ASN A 5 2.74 24.30 -3.67
CA ASN A 5 2.90 25.76 -3.84
C ASN A 5 2.89 26.20 -5.32
N TYR A 6 3.12 25.25 -6.23
CA TYR A 6 3.21 25.53 -7.67
C TYR A 6 2.35 24.55 -8.46
N CYS A 7 1.79 25.03 -9.55
CA CYS A 7 0.98 24.23 -10.45
C CYS A 7 1.83 23.20 -11.20
N MET A 8 1.50 21.94 -11.07
CA MET A 8 2.21 20.85 -11.77
C MET A 8 2.05 20.88 -13.31
N GLN A 9 1.10 21.64 -13.83
CA GLN A 9 0.85 21.75 -15.26
C GLN A 9 1.59 22.92 -15.92
N CYS A 10 1.62 24.11 -15.28
CA CYS A 10 2.21 25.31 -15.87
C CYS A 10 3.35 25.92 -15.04
N GLY A 11 3.66 25.37 -13.87
CA GLY A 11 4.68 25.92 -12.96
C GLY A 11 4.30 27.22 -12.25
N GLY A 12 3.12 27.79 -12.53
CA GLY A 12 2.65 29.02 -11.89
C GLY A 12 2.39 28.84 -10.38
N ARG A 13 2.60 29.89 -9.60
CA ARG A 13 2.33 29.87 -8.16
C ARG A 13 0.84 29.65 -7.90
N LEU A 14 0.52 28.81 -6.94
CA LEU A 14 -0.85 28.52 -6.52
C LEU A 14 -1.29 29.48 -5.41
N GLU A 15 -2.56 29.86 -5.46
CA GLU A 15 -3.23 30.65 -4.43
C GLU A 15 -4.30 29.81 -3.73
N LEU A 16 -4.36 29.94 -2.40
CA LEU A 16 -5.44 29.28 -1.64
C LEU A 16 -6.72 30.09 -1.79
N ARG A 17 -7.75 29.48 -2.37
CA ARG A 17 -9.08 30.10 -2.57
C ARG A 17 -10.17 29.18 -2.01
N ARG A 18 -11.31 29.78 -1.64
CA ARG A 18 -12.47 29.02 -1.17
C ARG A 18 -13.18 28.38 -2.35
N HIS A 19 -13.23 27.07 -2.37
CA HIS A 19 -14.10 26.28 -3.26
C HIS A 19 -15.49 26.12 -2.64
N HIS A 20 -16.55 26.02 -3.44
CA HIS A 20 -17.92 25.97 -2.96
C HIS A 20 -18.26 24.72 -2.12
N SER A 21 -17.63 23.57 -2.39
CA SER A 21 -17.88 22.31 -1.68
C SER A 21 -16.66 21.80 -0.89
N GLU A 22 -15.42 22.12 -1.34
CA GLU A 22 -14.21 21.47 -0.83
C GLU A 22 -13.43 22.33 0.21
N GLY A 23 -13.97 23.49 0.58
CA GLY A 23 -13.31 24.40 1.51
C GLY A 23 -12.21 25.22 0.85
N ILE A 24 -11.03 25.35 1.51
CA ILE A 24 -9.91 26.14 0.99
C ILE A 24 -8.95 25.20 0.28
N ILE A 25 -8.82 25.33 -1.03
CA ILE A 25 -7.93 24.53 -1.86
C ILE A 25 -7.13 25.40 -2.84
N PRO A 26 -5.98 24.91 -3.35
CA PRO A 26 -5.17 25.66 -4.27
C PRO A 26 -5.85 25.91 -5.61
N TRP A 27 -5.73 27.15 -6.10
CA TRP A 27 -6.18 27.61 -7.42
C TRP A 27 -4.98 28.02 -8.25
N CYS A 28 -4.97 27.64 -9.52
CA CYS A 28 -3.99 28.11 -10.50
C CYS A 28 -4.64 29.16 -11.41
N GLU A 29 -4.20 30.42 -11.29
CA GLU A 29 -4.70 31.51 -12.14
C GLU A 29 -4.36 31.28 -13.61
N GLY A 30 -3.11 30.87 -13.90
CA GLY A 30 -2.64 30.66 -15.29
C GLY A 30 -3.35 29.52 -16.03
N CYS A 31 -3.87 28.51 -15.32
CA CYS A 31 -4.64 27.41 -15.91
C CYS A 31 -6.14 27.56 -15.74
N GLY A 32 -6.62 28.51 -14.91
CA GLY A 32 -8.03 28.65 -14.56
C GLY A 32 -8.61 27.40 -13.88
N SER A 33 -7.83 26.72 -13.04
CA SER A 33 -8.22 25.39 -12.52
C SER A 33 -7.84 25.20 -11.07
N TRP A 34 -8.68 24.47 -10.32
CA TRP A 34 -8.42 24.00 -8.99
C TRP A 34 -7.36 22.91 -9.00
N ARG A 35 -6.57 22.82 -7.92
CA ARG A 35 -5.56 21.78 -7.73
C ARG A 35 -5.84 21.04 -6.43
N PHE A 36 -6.22 19.77 -6.56
CA PHE A 36 -6.46 18.89 -5.42
C PHE A 36 -5.15 18.32 -4.89
N PRO A 37 -5.12 17.84 -3.64
CA PRO A 37 -3.91 17.26 -3.06
C PRO A 37 -3.32 16.17 -3.93
N VAL A 38 -2.00 16.21 -4.12
CA VAL A 38 -1.25 15.19 -4.85
C VAL A 38 -0.48 14.35 -3.84
N PHE A 39 -0.67 13.03 -3.93
CA PHE A 39 0.05 12.04 -3.15
C PHE A 39 0.32 10.80 -4.01
N ASN A 40 1.32 10.02 -3.61
CA ASN A 40 1.58 8.74 -4.23
C ASN A 40 0.49 7.74 -3.83
N THR A 41 0.19 6.81 -4.72
CA THR A 41 -0.67 5.67 -4.40
C THR A 41 0.17 4.40 -4.47
N ALA A 42 0.05 3.55 -3.46
CA ALA A 42 0.77 2.28 -3.41
C ALA A 42 -0.11 1.18 -2.81
N VAL A 43 0.24 -0.06 -3.10
CA VAL A 43 -0.40 -1.26 -2.58
C VAL A 43 0.52 -1.97 -1.61
N SER A 44 -0.04 -2.71 -0.67
CA SER A 44 0.67 -3.60 0.24
C SER A 44 -0.13 -4.88 0.41
N MET A 45 0.51 -6.03 0.35
CA MET A 45 -0.16 -7.32 0.30
C MET A 45 0.15 -8.19 1.52
N ILE A 46 -0.90 -8.66 2.20
CA ILE A 46 -0.83 -9.78 3.12
C ILE A 46 -1.00 -11.04 2.26
N ILE A 47 0.11 -11.68 1.90
CA ILE A 47 0.13 -12.85 1.03
C ILE A 47 -0.10 -14.09 1.88
N THR A 48 -1.17 -14.84 1.57
CA THR A 48 -1.53 -16.09 2.26
C THR A 48 -1.41 -17.28 1.32
N ASN A 49 -1.15 -18.45 1.90
CA ASN A 49 -1.33 -19.71 1.20
C ASN A 49 -2.82 -20.07 1.05
N GLN A 50 -3.14 -21.14 0.32
CA GLN A 50 -4.53 -21.59 0.07
C GLN A 50 -5.31 -21.91 1.35
N ALA A 51 -4.64 -22.43 2.38
CA ALA A 51 -5.24 -22.74 3.67
C ALA A 51 -5.47 -21.49 4.53
N ALA A 52 -4.91 -20.33 4.15
CA ALA A 52 -4.92 -19.08 4.90
C ALA A 52 -4.41 -19.23 6.35
N ASP A 53 -3.48 -20.16 6.59
CA ASP A 53 -2.86 -20.43 7.88
C ASP A 53 -1.43 -19.90 7.98
N ARG A 54 -0.85 -19.43 6.85
CA ARG A 54 0.47 -18.82 6.77
C ARG A 54 0.45 -17.49 6.03
N VAL A 55 1.40 -16.64 6.39
CA VAL A 55 1.66 -15.36 5.71
C VAL A 55 3.10 -15.35 5.22
N LEU A 56 3.30 -14.97 3.94
CA LEU A 56 4.62 -14.74 3.38
C LEU A 56 5.07 -13.32 3.70
N MET A 57 6.30 -13.19 4.18
CA MET A 57 6.97 -11.90 4.37
C MET A 57 8.36 -11.93 3.75
N ILE A 58 8.89 -10.77 3.41
CA ILE A 58 10.16 -10.59 2.72
C ILE A 58 11.15 -9.76 3.53
N LEU A 59 12.43 -9.99 3.26
CA LEU A 59 13.52 -9.07 3.56
C LEU A 59 13.89 -8.34 2.27
N GLN A 60 14.17 -7.04 2.36
CA GLN A 60 14.54 -6.25 1.18
C GLN A 60 15.48 -5.11 1.53
N TYR A 61 16.28 -4.68 0.55
CA TYR A 61 17.24 -3.57 0.66
C TYR A 61 18.25 -3.75 1.81
N GLY A 62 18.74 -4.97 2.04
CA GLY A 62 19.70 -5.31 3.08
C GLY A 62 19.22 -5.08 4.52
N LYS A 63 17.91 -4.95 4.74
CA LYS A 63 17.34 -4.73 6.08
C LYS A 63 17.01 -6.07 6.75
N PRO A 64 17.41 -6.27 8.03
CA PRO A 64 17.23 -7.55 8.72
C PRO A 64 15.82 -7.74 9.34
N THR A 65 14.79 -7.07 8.82
CA THR A 65 13.45 -7.10 9.39
C THR A 65 12.42 -7.39 8.32
N TYR A 66 11.53 -8.34 8.58
CA TYR A 66 10.49 -8.75 7.65
C TYR A 66 9.42 -7.69 7.45
N VAL A 67 8.99 -7.54 6.21
CA VAL A 67 7.91 -6.64 5.79
C VAL A 67 6.95 -7.36 4.84
N LEU A 68 5.82 -6.73 4.56
CA LEU A 68 4.90 -7.16 3.52
C LEU A 68 5.43 -6.68 2.15
N VAL A 69 5.12 -7.42 1.10
CA VAL A 69 5.31 -6.97 -0.29
C VAL A 69 4.48 -5.72 -0.53
N ALA A 70 5.07 -4.73 -1.21
CA ALA A 70 4.42 -3.45 -1.46
C ALA A 70 5.04 -2.76 -2.68
N GLY A 71 4.21 -2.12 -3.50
CA GLY A 71 4.67 -1.37 -4.67
C GLY A 71 3.77 -0.20 -5.01
N TYR A 72 4.24 0.65 -5.92
CA TYR A 72 3.47 1.81 -6.39
C TYR A 72 2.47 1.41 -7.47
N VAL A 73 1.29 2.05 -7.40
CA VAL A 73 0.30 1.99 -8.49
C VAL A 73 0.79 2.89 -9.63
N SER A 74 0.93 2.33 -10.81
CA SER A 74 1.35 3.06 -12.01
C SER A 74 0.21 3.89 -12.59
N LYS A 75 0.55 4.91 -13.38
CA LYS A 75 -0.45 5.73 -14.06
C LYS A 75 -1.29 4.88 -15.03
N GLY A 76 -2.60 4.87 -14.82
CA GLY A 76 -3.55 4.12 -15.66
C GLY A 76 -3.73 2.67 -15.23
N GLU A 77 -3.18 2.28 -14.08
CA GLU A 77 -3.31 0.95 -13.49
C GLU A 77 -4.33 0.98 -12.35
N ASP A 78 -5.16 -0.05 -12.24
CA ASP A 78 -6.02 -0.26 -11.07
C ASP A 78 -5.20 -0.81 -9.90
N ALA A 79 -5.58 -0.47 -8.67
CA ALA A 79 -4.83 -0.88 -7.49
C ALA A 79 -4.79 -2.40 -7.28
N GLU A 80 -5.86 -3.10 -7.67
CA GLU A 80 -5.93 -4.57 -7.66
C GLU A 80 -4.94 -5.17 -8.69
N ALA A 81 -4.85 -4.58 -9.87
CA ALA A 81 -3.89 -4.99 -10.90
C ALA A 81 -2.46 -4.77 -10.42
N ALA A 82 -2.18 -3.61 -9.81
CA ALA A 82 -0.87 -3.33 -9.21
C ALA A 82 -0.50 -4.36 -8.13
N ALA A 83 -1.44 -4.74 -7.25
CA ALA A 83 -1.18 -5.73 -6.21
C ALA A 83 -0.85 -7.11 -6.80
N VAL A 84 -1.54 -7.54 -7.87
CA VAL A 84 -1.26 -8.80 -8.58
C VAL A 84 0.10 -8.72 -9.27
N ARG A 85 0.40 -7.63 -9.97
CA ARG A 85 1.67 -7.41 -10.68
C ARG A 85 2.85 -7.45 -9.71
N GLU A 86 2.81 -6.73 -8.60
CA GLU A 86 3.91 -6.70 -7.62
C GLU A 86 4.19 -8.09 -7.04
N VAL A 87 3.16 -8.88 -6.72
CA VAL A 87 3.35 -10.28 -6.25
C VAL A 87 4.01 -11.13 -7.33
N SER A 88 3.59 -10.97 -8.59
CA SER A 88 4.18 -11.69 -9.71
C SER A 88 5.61 -11.24 -10.02
N GLU A 89 5.89 -9.93 -9.99
CA GLU A 89 7.21 -9.36 -10.31
C GLU A 89 8.23 -9.62 -9.21
N GLU A 90 7.86 -9.39 -7.93
CA GLU A 90 8.79 -9.55 -6.82
C GLU A 90 8.99 -11.01 -6.39
N LEU A 91 7.98 -11.87 -6.54
CA LEU A 91 8.01 -13.23 -6.02
C LEU A 91 7.81 -14.34 -7.06
N GLY A 92 7.45 -14.01 -8.30
CA GLY A 92 7.14 -15.00 -9.35
C GLY A 92 5.91 -15.85 -9.05
N MET A 93 5.03 -15.43 -8.15
CA MET A 93 3.89 -16.22 -7.68
C MET A 93 2.60 -15.87 -8.43
N THR A 94 1.72 -16.88 -8.59
CA THR A 94 0.40 -16.72 -9.23
C THR A 94 -0.66 -16.40 -8.19
N VAL A 95 -1.30 -15.24 -8.33
CA VAL A 95 -2.42 -14.83 -7.46
C VAL A 95 -3.71 -15.52 -7.88
N THR A 96 -4.40 -16.18 -6.95
CA THR A 96 -5.69 -16.85 -7.17
C THR A 96 -6.88 -16.09 -6.58
N SER A 97 -6.63 -15.25 -5.58
CA SER A 97 -7.67 -14.44 -4.95
C SER A 97 -7.08 -13.14 -4.42
N ILE A 98 -7.85 -12.06 -4.50
CA ILE A 98 -7.50 -10.76 -3.94
C ILE A 98 -8.71 -10.16 -3.24
N ARG A 99 -8.48 -9.57 -2.07
CA ARG A 99 -9.51 -8.88 -1.29
C ARG A 99 -8.95 -7.61 -0.68
N TYR A 100 -9.63 -6.49 -0.89
CA TYR A 100 -9.30 -5.23 -0.23
C TYR A 100 -9.52 -5.33 1.27
N ASN A 101 -8.56 -4.86 2.05
CA ASN A 101 -8.65 -4.77 3.50
C ASN A 101 -8.98 -3.34 3.95
N ARG A 102 -8.05 -2.43 3.75
CA ARG A 102 -8.17 -1.01 4.15
C ARG A 102 -7.12 -0.13 3.49
N SER A 103 -7.30 1.18 3.57
CA SER A 103 -6.25 2.14 3.23
C SER A 103 -5.70 2.84 4.47
N ARG A 104 -4.49 3.39 4.33
CA ARG A 104 -3.86 4.26 5.31
C ARG A 104 -2.95 5.26 4.63
N TYR A 105 -3.11 6.54 4.95
CA TYR A 105 -2.17 7.55 4.50
C TYR A 105 -0.88 7.46 5.31
N PHE A 106 0.26 7.45 4.63
CA PHE A 106 1.59 7.39 5.22
C PHE A 106 2.35 8.70 5.01
N PRO A 107 2.35 9.61 6.02
CA PRO A 107 2.91 10.95 5.89
C PRO A 107 4.38 11.01 5.47
N PRO A 108 5.29 10.09 5.94
CA PRO A 108 6.70 10.19 5.61
C PRO A 108 7.02 10.16 4.12
N SER A 109 6.26 9.42 3.32
CA SER A 109 6.44 9.34 1.86
C SER A 109 5.30 10.00 1.07
N ASN A 110 4.39 10.72 1.74
CA ASN A 110 3.20 11.32 1.09
C ASN A 110 2.44 10.27 0.25
N THR A 111 2.15 9.11 0.83
CA THR A 111 1.58 7.97 0.10
C THR A 111 0.25 7.52 0.72
N LEU A 112 -0.78 7.36 -0.11
CA LEU A 112 -1.97 6.60 0.24
C LEU A 112 -1.67 5.11 -0.03
N MET A 113 -1.58 4.32 1.03
CA MET A 113 -1.34 2.88 0.94
C MET A 113 -2.67 2.12 1.01
N LEU A 114 -2.94 1.28 0.02
CA LEU A 114 -4.08 0.37 -0.02
C LEU A 114 -3.58 -1.03 0.33
N ASN A 115 -4.18 -1.67 1.32
CA ASN A 115 -3.78 -3.00 1.76
C ASN A 115 -4.78 -4.06 1.28
N TYR A 116 -4.24 -5.15 0.77
CA TYR A 116 -4.98 -6.30 0.27
C TYR A 116 -4.55 -7.59 0.96
N THR A 117 -5.47 -8.52 1.11
CA THR A 117 -5.16 -9.94 1.33
C THR A 117 -5.12 -10.61 -0.03
N VAL A 118 -4.05 -11.33 -0.29
CA VAL A 118 -3.81 -12.01 -1.57
C VAL A 118 -3.53 -13.48 -1.28
N THR A 119 -4.25 -14.39 -1.96
CA THR A 119 -3.97 -15.82 -1.89
C THR A 119 -3.21 -16.25 -3.14
N VAL A 120 -2.17 -17.05 -2.98
CA VAL A 120 -1.34 -17.57 -4.08
C VAL A 120 -1.59 -19.05 -4.35
N ALA A 121 -1.34 -19.48 -5.58
CA ALA A 121 -1.55 -20.87 -6.02
C ALA A 121 -0.52 -21.83 -5.43
N GLU A 122 0.73 -21.41 -5.36
CA GLU A 122 1.90 -22.18 -4.92
C GLU A 122 2.60 -21.51 -3.72
N GLU A 123 3.32 -22.30 -2.93
CA GLU A 123 4.09 -21.78 -1.78
C GLU A 123 5.59 -21.56 -2.10
N ASP A 124 6.04 -21.93 -3.29
CA ASP A 124 7.42 -21.71 -3.72
C ASP A 124 7.53 -20.37 -4.45
N ALA A 125 8.39 -19.49 -3.97
CA ALA A 125 8.60 -18.19 -4.57
C ALA A 125 9.92 -18.12 -5.33
N HIS A 126 9.91 -17.39 -6.45
CA HIS A 126 11.07 -17.11 -7.29
C HIS A 126 11.35 -15.60 -7.28
N PRO A 127 11.98 -15.08 -6.21
CA PRO A 127 12.12 -13.65 -6.01
C PRO A 127 13.02 -13.00 -7.07
N ASN A 128 12.72 -11.73 -7.38
CA ASN A 128 13.59 -10.87 -8.18
C ASN A 128 14.72 -10.27 -7.28
N GLU A 129 15.55 -9.40 -7.87
CA GLU A 129 16.70 -8.76 -7.18
C GLU A 129 16.31 -7.74 -6.09
N GLU A 130 15.05 -7.35 -5.97
CA GLU A 130 14.58 -6.44 -4.91
C GLU A 130 14.35 -7.16 -3.58
N VAL A 131 14.17 -8.49 -3.63
CA VAL A 131 13.87 -9.32 -2.47
C VAL A 131 15.12 -10.09 -2.06
N ASP A 132 15.71 -9.74 -0.92
CA ASP A 132 16.90 -10.40 -0.38
C ASP A 132 16.63 -11.82 0.13
N ALA A 133 15.44 -12.04 0.74
CA ALA A 133 14.95 -13.32 1.22
C ALA A 133 13.44 -13.29 1.46
N TRP A 134 12.83 -14.44 1.47
CA TRP A 134 11.42 -14.64 1.78
C TRP A 134 11.21 -15.81 2.71
N ARG A 135 10.09 -15.78 3.45
CA ARG A 135 9.72 -16.87 4.36
C ARG A 135 8.23 -16.89 4.62
N TRP A 136 7.67 -18.11 4.68
CA TRP A 136 6.36 -18.36 5.25
C TRP A 136 6.41 -18.41 6.77
N PHE A 137 5.47 -17.75 7.40
CA PHE A 137 5.28 -17.73 8.85
C PHE A 137 3.88 -18.23 9.18
N SER A 138 3.73 -18.97 10.28
CA SER A 138 2.41 -19.11 10.89
C SER A 138 1.88 -17.74 11.29
N LEU A 139 0.57 -17.61 11.50
CA LEU A 139 -0.05 -16.33 11.83
C LEU A 139 0.55 -15.71 13.11
N GLU A 140 0.84 -16.57 14.12
CA GLU A 140 1.45 -16.15 15.37
C GLU A 140 2.92 -15.70 15.17
N GLU A 141 3.70 -16.44 14.37
CA GLU A 141 5.08 -16.06 14.04
C GLU A 141 5.14 -14.77 13.21
N ALA A 142 4.21 -14.58 12.27
CA ALA A 142 4.16 -13.39 11.43
C ALA A 142 4.00 -12.10 12.26
N GLU A 143 3.12 -12.12 13.27
CA GLU A 143 2.93 -10.99 14.18
C GLU A 143 4.22 -10.65 14.96
N LYS A 144 4.98 -11.68 15.39
CA LYS A 144 6.22 -11.50 16.15
C LYS A 144 7.42 -11.05 15.30
N ASN A 145 7.42 -11.43 14.01
CA ASN A 145 8.56 -11.21 13.12
C ASN A 145 8.40 -10.00 12.19
N VAL A 146 7.20 -9.47 12.00
CA VAL A 146 7.00 -8.27 11.19
C VAL A 146 7.72 -7.08 11.83
N ARG A 147 8.34 -6.24 11.00
CA ARG A 147 9.06 -5.04 11.45
C ARG A 147 8.19 -4.20 12.39
N PRO A 148 8.58 -4.02 13.66
CA PRO A 148 7.77 -3.32 14.64
C PRO A 148 7.61 -1.83 14.27
N LYS A 149 6.47 -1.23 14.67
CA LYS A 149 6.13 0.18 14.42
C LYS A 149 6.15 0.58 12.94
N SER A 150 6.06 -0.38 12.04
CA SER A 150 5.96 -0.15 10.60
C SER A 150 4.50 -0.13 10.13
N LEU A 151 4.30 0.34 8.90
CA LEU A 151 3.00 0.27 8.24
C LEU A 151 2.60 -1.20 7.98
N ALA A 152 3.58 -2.06 7.65
CA ALA A 152 3.39 -3.49 7.49
C ALA A 152 2.83 -4.14 8.77
N ALA A 153 3.43 -3.84 9.94
CA ALA A 153 2.92 -4.30 11.22
C ALA A 153 1.51 -3.79 11.50
N ALA A 154 1.23 -2.51 11.21
CA ALA A 154 -0.09 -1.94 11.43
C ALA A 154 -1.18 -2.62 10.59
N PHE A 155 -0.87 -3.02 9.35
CA PHE A 155 -1.79 -3.78 8.51
C PHE A 155 -1.92 -5.24 8.97
N LEU A 156 -0.81 -5.93 9.17
CA LEU A 156 -0.82 -7.35 9.54
C LEU A 156 -1.48 -7.60 10.90
N CYS A 157 -1.06 -6.89 11.96
CA CYS A 157 -1.64 -7.07 13.29
C CYS A 157 -3.12 -6.68 13.33
N GLY A 158 -3.50 -5.62 12.60
CA GLY A 158 -4.91 -5.25 12.49
C GLY A 158 -5.74 -6.30 11.76
N TRP A 159 -5.22 -6.91 10.69
CA TRP A 159 -5.87 -8.00 9.97
C TRP A 159 -6.01 -9.26 10.84
N LEU A 160 -4.98 -9.62 11.59
CA LEU A 160 -5.01 -10.74 12.54
C LEU A 160 -6.04 -10.52 13.65
N SER A 161 -6.06 -9.33 14.26
CA SER A 161 -6.99 -9.01 15.36
C SER A 161 -8.45 -8.86 14.92
N SER A 162 -8.72 -8.57 13.66
CA SER A 162 -10.08 -8.51 13.10
C SER A 162 -10.64 -9.88 12.69
N GLY A 163 -9.95 -10.98 13.00
CA GLY A 163 -10.35 -12.32 12.56
C GLY A 163 -10.25 -12.51 11.04
N LYS A 164 -9.31 -11.80 10.39
CA LYS A 164 -9.09 -11.78 8.93
C LYS A 164 -10.22 -11.10 8.13
N ASP A 165 -11.13 -10.45 8.82
CA ASP A 165 -12.18 -9.62 8.22
C ASP A 165 -12.04 -8.18 8.72
N TYR A 166 -11.41 -7.35 7.89
CA TYR A 166 -11.13 -5.94 8.20
C TYR A 166 -12.40 -5.09 8.01
N SER A 167 -13.39 -5.28 8.90
CA SER A 167 -14.50 -4.34 8.95
C SER A 167 -14.02 -3.00 9.56
N PHE A 168 -14.27 -1.92 8.87
CA PHE A 168 -14.02 -0.58 9.37
C PHE A 168 -15.13 -0.16 10.31
N PRO A 169 -14.84 0.30 11.54
CA PRO A 169 -15.82 1.15 12.20
C PRO A 169 -16.00 2.41 11.35
N VAL A 170 -17.22 2.65 10.92
CA VAL A 170 -17.58 3.94 10.32
C VAL A 170 -17.40 4.98 11.43
N TYR A 171 -16.49 5.93 11.24
CA TYR A 171 -16.37 7.05 12.15
C TYR A 171 -17.63 7.89 11.99
N GLU A 172 -18.43 7.99 13.08
CA GLU A 172 -19.52 8.93 13.21
C GLU A 172 -19.00 10.36 13.28
#